data_e8c36e4e7df8c23019716387afcd071d
#
_entry.id   e8c36e4e7df8c23019716387afcd071d
#
_cell.length_a   1.000
_cell.length_b   1.000
_cell.length_c   1.000
_cell.angle_alpha   90.00
_cell.angle_beta   90.00
_cell.angle_gamma   90.00
#
_symmetry.space_group_name_H-M   'P 1'
#
loop_
_entity.id
_entity.type
_entity.pdbx_description
1 polymer ?
#
loop_
_entity_poly.entity_id
_entity_poly.type
_entity_poly.pdbx_seq_one_letter_code
_entity_poly.pdbx_strand_id
1 'polypeptide(L)'
;MADENGTPEAVPGNVLEGEHLLLGGSMEPDAQGRPEAAWYGDGAGEPAAFREGCALADVGGLVATCISGDAADAFVSAVFTCYVPAPGRLAGALSLMGDGRVAAPVLLAGLAPKEFCVWCPAELAAGLGEWIRGIAAVESGGVAPYSSVEFSHGAPLSTTLMLAGPEAAVVLGDYLSEGASLPGPGTLANVRLDAIDTVVMRPEVGSFAPYLVVVPDASARVLWRSLLSFQSVAPVGTSAVWGRVAEEAPGLVDFLDDPIGRRLPADLGLQGLLRPGGDFIGARALDGAGGRTEG
;
A
#
# COMPACT_ATOMS: atom_id res chain seq x y z
N MET A 1 -11.49 -4.71 -17.37
CA MET A 1 -12.24 -6.00 -17.43
C MET A 1 -13.68 -5.65 -17.75
N ALA A 2 -14.40 -6.46 -18.47
CA ALA A 2 -15.84 -6.29 -18.67
C ALA A 2 -16.57 -7.23 -17.71
N ASP A 3 -17.77 -6.84 -17.25
CA ASP A 3 -18.66 -7.73 -16.51
C ASP A 3 -19.10 -8.93 -17.38
N GLU A 4 -19.79 -9.92 -16.78
CA GLU A 4 -20.29 -11.09 -17.52
C GLU A 4 -21.22 -10.73 -18.69
N ASN A 5 -21.66 -9.48 -18.80
CA ASN A 5 -22.51 -8.95 -19.88
C ASN A 5 -21.76 -8.11 -20.92
N GLY A 6 -20.40 -7.97 -20.81
CA GLY A 6 -19.60 -7.20 -21.75
C GLY A 6 -19.69 -5.67 -21.56
N THR A 7 -20.27 -5.21 -20.45
CA THR A 7 -20.29 -3.78 -20.11
C THR A 7 -18.91 -3.39 -19.58
N PRO A 8 -18.27 -2.30 -20.04
CA PRO A 8 -17.03 -1.83 -19.43
C PRO A 8 -17.29 -1.58 -17.94
N GLU A 9 -16.52 -2.19 -17.08
CA GLU A 9 -16.56 -1.89 -15.64
C GLU A 9 -16.35 -0.40 -15.46
N ALA A 10 -17.27 0.27 -14.79
CA ALA A 10 -17.18 1.72 -14.58
C ALA A 10 -15.90 2.01 -13.80
N VAL A 11 -15.06 2.91 -14.32
CA VAL A 11 -13.86 3.38 -13.61
C VAL A 11 -14.31 3.91 -12.24
N PRO A 12 -13.73 3.40 -11.13
CA PRO A 12 -14.09 3.88 -9.80
C PRO A 12 -13.87 5.38 -9.72
N GLY A 13 -14.93 6.14 -9.38
CA GLY A 13 -14.81 7.58 -9.16
C GLY A 13 -13.97 7.87 -7.91
N ASN A 14 -13.32 9.02 -7.88
CA ASN A 14 -12.68 9.53 -6.68
C ASN A 14 -13.70 10.35 -5.87
N VAL A 15 -14.06 9.89 -4.67
CA VAL A 15 -15.05 10.57 -3.82
C VAL A 15 -14.60 11.96 -3.36
N LEU A 16 -13.29 12.24 -3.43
CA LEU A 16 -12.68 13.53 -3.08
C LEU A 16 -12.37 14.40 -4.30
N GLU A 17 -12.68 13.97 -5.54
CA GLU A 17 -12.37 14.73 -6.76
C GLU A 17 -12.87 16.19 -6.67
N GLY A 18 -14.11 16.40 -6.23
CA GLY A 18 -14.65 17.75 -6.06
C GLY A 18 -13.91 18.58 -5.00
N GLU A 19 -13.38 17.95 -3.95
CA GLU A 19 -12.59 18.62 -2.92
C GLU A 19 -11.20 19.01 -3.47
N HIS A 20 -10.59 18.14 -4.26
CA HIS A 20 -9.30 18.43 -4.90
C HIS A 20 -9.42 19.61 -5.87
N LEU A 21 -10.44 19.60 -6.72
CA LEU A 21 -10.70 20.70 -7.65
C LEU A 21 -10.96 22.04 -6.95
N LEU A 22 -11.70 22.03 -5.83
CA LEU A 22 -11.94 23.25 -5.03
C LEU A 22 -10.66 23.83 -4.43
N LEU A 23 -9.66 22.98 -4.15
CA LEU A 23 -8.36 23.39 -3.62
C LEU A 23 -7.34 23.73 -4.72
N GLY A 24 -7.75 23.71 -5.99
CA GLY A 24 -6.84 23.97 -7.12
C GLY A 24 -5.93 22.79 -7.47
N GLY A 25 -6.38 21.57 -7.16
CA GLY A 25 -5.69 20.33 -7.51
C GLY A 25 -5.67 20.11 -9.02
N SER A 26 -4.50 19.78 -9.56
CA SER A 26 -4.34 19.30 -10.93
C SER A 26 -4.63 17.81 -10.96
N MET A 27 -5.70 17.44 -11.65
CA MET A 27 -6.18 16.06 -11.70
C MET A 27 -5.55 15.31 -12.87
N GLU A 28 -4.96 14.15 -12.58
CA GLU A 28 -4.47 13.20 -13.56
C GLU A 28 -5.10 11.82 -13.34
N PRO A 29 -5.31 11.01 -14.38
CA PRO A 29 -5.80 9.66 -14.20
C PRO A 29 -4.68 8.76 -13.66
N ASP A 30 -4.98 7.93 -12.66
CA ASP A 30 -4.11 6.81 -12.29
C ASP A 30 -4.12 5.71 -13.39
N ALA A 31 -3.38 4.63 -13.20
CA ALA A 31 -3.29 3.52 -14.16
C ALA A 31 -4.63 2.80 -14.43
N GLN A 32 -5.62 2.97 -13.56
CA GLN A 32 -6.97 2.43 -13.73
C GLN A 32 -7.95 3.48 -14.31
N GLY A 33 -7.45 4.70 -14.58
CA GLY A 33 -8.24 5.82 -15.08
C GLY A 33 -9.01 6.57 -14.00
N ARG A 34 -8.77 6.29 -12.70
CA ARG A 34 -9.36 7.02 -11.58
C ARG A 34 -8.69 8.38 -11.46
N PRO A 35 -9.43 9.50 -11.40
CA PRO A 35 -8.83 10.82 -11.24
C PRO A 35 -8.19 10.95 -9.84
N GLU A 36 -6.94 11.40 -9.79
CA GLU A 36 -6.21 11.71 -8.56
C GLU A 36 -5.56 13.09 -8.65
N ALA A 37 -5.34 13.74 -7.50
CA ALA A 37 -4.65 15.02 -7.46
C ALA A 37 -3.13 14.79 -7.59
N ALA A 38 -2.56 15.14 -8.73
CA ALA A 38 -1.12 15.01 -8.96
C ALA A 38 -0.32 16.09 -8.20
N TRP A 39 -0.82 17.33 -8.15
CA TRP A 39 -0.28 18.45 -7.36
C TRP A 39 -1.34 19.52 -7.12
N TYR A 40 -1.07 20.46 -6.20
CA TYR A 40 -1.89 21.64 -5.94
C TYR A 40 -1.16 22.93 -6.30
N GLY A 41 -1.86 23.87 -6.94
CA GLY A 41 -1.26 25.10 -7.42
C GLY A 41 -0.14 24.82 -8.41
N ASP A 42 1.08 25.25 -8.10
CA ASP A 42 2.29 24.96 -8.87
C ASP A 42 3.12 23.78 -8.31
N GLY A 43 2.65 23.14 -7.25
CA GLY A 43 3.31 22.02 -6.58
C GLY A 43 4.59 22.36 -5.81
N ALA A 44 5.16 23.58 -6.00
CA ALA A 44 6.48 23.92 -5.49
C ALA A 44 6.56 23.94 -3.94
N GLY A 45 5.45 24.25 -3.28
CA GLY A 45 5.36 24.30 -1.82
C GLY A 45 5.12 22.98 -1.11
N GLU A 46 4.64 21.95 -1.82
CA GLU A 46 4.20 20.70 -1.22
C GLU A 46 5.29 19.94 -0.45
N PRO A 47 6.56 19.86 -0.92
CA PRO A 47 7.62 19.18 -0.16
C PRO A 47 7.89 19.78 1.21
N ALA A 48 7.56 21.05 1.45
CA ALA A 48 7.73 21.69 2.75
C ALA A 48 6.75 21.12 3.79
N ALA A 49 5.54 20.72 3.39
CA ALA A 49 4.53 20.16 4.28
C ALA A 49 5.03 18.90 5.00
N PHE A 50 5.85 18.07 4.34
CA PHE A 50 6.44 16.87 4.94
C PHE A 50 7.50 17.19 6.02
N ARG A 51 8.13 18.34 5.97
CA ARG A 51 9.27 18.72 6.85
C ARG A 51 8.87 19.68 7.95
N GLU A 52 7.90 20.54 7.72
CA GLU A 52 7.58 21.68 8.58
C GLU A 52 6.19 21.63 9.20
N GLY A 53 5.26 20.80 8.65
CA GLY A 53 3.88 20.73 9.07
C GLY A 53 3.31 19.33 9.00
N CYS A 54 2.16 19.22 8.36
CA CYS A 54 1.48 17.96 8.08
C CYS A 54 1.03 17.95 6.62
N ALA A 55 1.63 17.10 5.82
CA ALA A 55 1.17 16.78 4.47
C ALA A 55 -0.06 15.88 4.55
N LEU A 56 -1.15 16.25 3.86
CA LEU A 56 -2.36 15.45 3.70
C LEU A 56 -2.54 15.09 2.23
N ALA A 57 -2.54 13.81 1.90
CA ALA A 57 -2.76 13.32 0.55
C ALA A 57 -3.92 12.30 0.47
N ASP A 58 -4.60 12.29 -0.67
CA ASP A 58 -5.42 11.15 -1.10
C ASP A 58 -4.50 10.14 -1.80
N VAL A 59 -4.34 8.98 -1.19
CA VAL A 59 -3.56 7.86 -1.73
C VAL A 59 -4.46 6.67 -2.04
N GLY A 60 -5.68 6.94 -2.46
CA GLY A 60 -6.67 5.94 -2.83
C GLY A 60 -6.27 5.07 -4.04
N GLY A 61 -5.18 5.40 -4.74
CA GLY A 61 -4.53 4.54 -5.73
C GLY A 61 -3.84 3.30 -5.15
N LEU A 62 -3.85 3.11 -3.82
CA LEU A 62 -3.42 1.86 -3.17
C LEU A 62 -4.58 0.87 -3.16
N VAL A 63 -4.42 -0.24 -3.89
CA VAL A 63 -5.42 -1.30 -3.97
C VAL A 63 -5.17 -2.36 -2.92
N ALA A 64 -6.22 -2.71 -2.18
CA ALA A 64 -6.20 -3.72 -1.12
C ALA A 64 -6.76 -5.06 -1.60
N THR A 65 -6.06 -6.15 -1.31
CA THR A 65 -6.54 -7.53 -1.49
C THR A 65 -6.42 -8.26 -0.17
N CYS A 66 -7.54 -8.78 0.34
CA CYS A 66 -7.54 -9.63 1.54
C CYS A 66 -7.30 -11.10 1.16
N ILE A 67 -6.56 -11.78 2.02
CA ILE A 67 -6.18 -13.20 1.91
C ILE A 67 -6.61 -13.87 3.21
N SER A 68 -7.44 -14.90 3.13
CA SER A 68 -7.93 -15.63 4.30
C SER A 68 -8.00 -17.12 4.06
N GLY A 69 -8.27 -17.88 5.13
CA GLY A 69 -8.48 -19.33 5.06
C GLY A 69 -7.40 -20.14 5.78
N ASP A 70 -7.64 -21.45 5.88
CA ASP A 70 -6.80 -22.35 6.68
C ASP A 70 -5.33 -22.41 6.24
N ALA A 71 -5.06 -22.26 4.96
CA ALA A 71 -3.72 -22.24 4.39
C ALA A 71 -3.12 -20.83 4.25
N ALA A 72 -3.78 -19.76 4.73
CA ALA A 72 -3.36 -18.38 4.50
C ALA A 72 -1.95 -18.08 5.06
N ASP A 73 -1.60 -18.56 6.27
CA ASP A 73 -0.27 -18.36 6.85
C ASP A 73 0.82 -19.00 5.98
N ALA A 74 0.60 -20.24 5.53
CA ALA A 74 1.54 -20.96 4.67
C ALA A 74 1.65 -20.30 3.29
N PHE A 75 0.53 -19.84 2.74
CA PHE A 75 0.48 -19.12 1.48
C PHE A 75 1.24 -17.80 1.54
N VAL A 76 0.94 -16.96 2.54
CA VAL A 76 1.61 -15.68 2.77
C VAL A 76 3.10 -15.86 2.95
N SER A 77 3.52 -16.87 3.73
CA SER A 77 4.92 -17.22 3.91
C SER A 77 5.60 -17.63 2.59
N ALA A 78 4.90 -18.34 1.71
CA ALA A 78 5.48 -18.77 0.43
C ALA A 78 5.56 -17.66 -0.62
N VAL A 79 4.59 -16.73 -0.62
CA VAL A 79 4.42 -15.73 -1.69
C VAL A 79 5.15 -14.43 -1.41
N PHE A 80 5.28 -14.03 -0.14
CA PHE A 80 5.89 -12.76 0.25
C PHE A 80 7.21 -12.94 0.98
N THR A 81 8.11 -12.00 0.77
CA THR A 81 9.49 -12.08 1.26
C THR A 81 9.66 -11.71 2.73
N CYS A 82 8.65 -11.15 3.40
CA CYS A 82 8.70 -10.86 4.83
C CYS A 82 8.30 -12.08 5.68
N TYR A 83 8.49 -12.00 6.99
CA TYR A 83 7.85 -12.93 7.93
C TYR A 83 6.34 -12.69 7.94
N VAL A 84 5.57 -13.77 8.18
CA VAL A 84 4.10 -13.66 8.31
C VAL A 84 3.78 -12.68 9.45
N PRO A 85 3.11 -11.55 9.16
CA PRO A 85 2.85 -10.56 10.20
C PRO A 85 1.79 -11.07 11.17
N ALA A 86 2.06 -10.91 12.48
CA ALA A 86 1.05 -11.15 13.51
C ALA A 86 -0.11 -10.14 13.40
N PRO A 87 -1.30 -10.44 13.96
CA PRO A 87 -2.40 -9.48 14.00
C PRO A 87 -1.98 -8.11 14.54
N GLY A 88 -2.36 -7.05 13.86
CA GLY A 88 -1.99 -5.67 14.17
C GLY A 88 -0.58 -5.25 13.70
N ARG A 89 0.14 -6.11 12.97
CA ARG A 89 1.47 -5.80 12.43
C ARG A 89 1.43 -5.54 10.94
N LEU A 90 2.32 -4.64 10.51
CA LEU A 90 2.60 -4.32 9.10
C LEU A 90 4.01 -4.73 8.74
N ALA A 91 4.21 -5.13 7.49
CA ALA A 91 5.52 -5.37 6.92
C ALA A 91 5.56 -4.90 5.46
N GLY A 92 6.61 -4.16 5.08
CA GLY A 92 7.00 -4.03 3.69
C GLY A 92 7.52 -5.37 3.17
N ALA A 93 7.12 -5.78 1.98
CA ALA A 93 7.54 -7.04 1.39
C ALA A 93 7.62 -6.95 -0.13
N LEU A 94 8.24 -7.96 -0.73
CA LEU A 94 8.16 -8.19 -2.17
C LEU A 94 7.38 -9.48 -2.42
N SER A 95 6.64 -9.52 -3.52
CA SER A 95 6.28 -10.77 -4.18
C SER A 95 7.27 -10.99 -5.31
N LEU A 96 7.87 -12.17 -5.37
CA LEU A 96 8.86 -12.52 -6.40
C LEU A 96 8.31 -13.56 -7.37
N MET A 97 8.80 -13.52 -8.59
CA MET A 97 8.63 -14.59 -9.56
C MET A 97 9.58 -15.76 -9.26
N GLY A 98 9.35 -16.93 -9.84
CA GLY A 98 10.16 -18.12 -9.62
C GLY A 98 11.66 -17.96 -9.99
N ASP A 99 11.99 -16.98 -10.85
CA ASP A 99 13.36 -16.62 -11.24
C ASP A 99 14.01 -15.56 -10.33
N GLY A 100 13.37 -15.18 -9.23
CA GLY A 100 13.86 -14.23 -8.24
C GLY A 100 13.60 -12.76 -8.56
N ARG A 101 13.00 -12.46 -9.71
CA ARG A 101 12.67 -11.08 -10.08
C ARG A 101 11.45 -10.57 -9.34
N VAL A 102 11.40 -9.26 -9.10
CA VAL A 102 10.30 -8.61 -8.41
C VAL A 102 9.05 -8.65 -9.28
N ALA A 103 7.97 -9.22 -8.75
CA ALA A 103 6.63 -9.15 -9.33
C ALA A 103 5.89 -7.92 -8.85
N ALA A 104 5.95 -7.63 -7.56
CA ALA A 104 5.41 -6.41 -6.96
C ALA A 104 6.02 -6.13 -5.57
N PRO A 105 6.33 -4.87 -5.24
CA PRO A 105 6.44 -4.42 -3.86
C PRO A 105 5.05 -4.28 -3.25
N VAL A 106 4.93 -4.64 -1.97
CA VAL A 106 3.65 -4.62 -1.26
C VAL A 106 3.81 -4.18 0.19
N LEU A 107 2.71 -3.67 0.76
CA LEU A 107 2.53 -3.54 2.19
C LEU A 107 1.60 -4.67 2.65
N LEU A 108 2.07 -5.53 3.55
CA LEU A 108 1.33 -6.68 4.06
C LEU A 108 0.95 -6.45 5.52
N ALA A 109 -0.31 -6.67 5.86
CA ALA A 109 -0.83 -6.58 7.22
C ALA A 109 -1.40 -7.92 7.70
N GLY A 110 -1.16 -8.27 8.97
CA GLY A 110 -1.95 -9.25 9.69
C GLY A 110 -3.17 -8.56 10.32
N LEU A 111 -4.37 -8.97 9.93
CA LEU A 111 -5.62 -8.43 10.46
C LEU A 111 -6.13 -9.25 11.65
N ALA A 112 -6.18 -10.56 11.48
CA ALA A 112 -6.56 -11.55 12.47
C ALA A 112 -5.79 -12.87 12.19
N PRO A 113 -5.88 -13.89 13.03
CA PRO A 113 -5.29 -15.20 12.73
C PRO A 113 -5.82 -15.73 11.39
N LYS A 114 -4.91 -16.04 10.45
CA LYS A 114 -5.21 -16.50 9.07
C LYS A 114 -5.97 -15.49 8.21
N GLU A 115 -5.89 -14.22 8.56
CA GLU A 115 -6.48 -13.12 7.81
C GLU A 115 -5.45 -12.01 7.58
N PHE A 116 -5.16 -11.74 6.33
CA PHE A 116 -4.17 -10.78 5.90
C PHE A 116 -4.77 -9.80 4.90
N CYS A 117 -4.16 -8.64 4.78
CA CYS A 117 -4.46 -7.72 3.69
C CYS A 117 -3.15 -7.23 3.06
N VAL A 118 -3.16 -7.14 1.74
CA VAL A 118 -2.02 -6.71 0.92
C VAL A 118 -2.43 -5.45 0.20
N TRP A 119 -1.65 -4.39 0.33
CA TRP A 119 -1.78 -3.16 -0.46
C TRP A 119 -0.64 -3.07 -1.46
N CYS A 120 -0.98 -2.71 -2.68
CA CYS A 120 -0.01 -2.37 -3.72
C CYS A 120 -0.54 -1.21 -4.57
N PRO A 121 0.33 -0.48 -5.29
CA PRO A 121 -0.11 0.51 -6.27
C PRO A 121 -1.05 -0.07 -7.32
N ALA A 122 -1.99 0.75 -7.80
CA ALA A 122 -3.03 0.35 -8.74
C ALA A 122 -2.46 -0.28 -10.02
N GLU A 123 -1.31 0.24 -10.49
CA GLU A 123 -0.59 -0.23 -11.66
C GLU A 123 -0.21 -1.71 -11.58
N LEU A 124 0.03 -2.20 -10.37
CA LEU A 124 0.50 -3.56 -10.10
C LEU A 124 -0.62 -4.50 -9.68
N ALA A 125 -1.78 -3.97 -9.28
CA ALA A 125 -2.82 -4.74 -8.60
C ALA A 125 -3.36 -5.90 -9.45
N ALA A 126 -3.60 -5.67 -10.73
CA ALA A 126 -4.09 -6.71 -11.64
C ALA A 126 -3.08 -7.84 -11.80
N GLY A 127 -1.81 -7.50 -12.13
CA GLY A 127 -0.75 -8.48 -12.32
C GLY A 127 -0.41 -9.25 -11.03
N LEU A 128 -0.35 -8.56 -9.90
CA LEU A 128 -0.17 -9.21 -8.60
C LEU A 128 -1.34 -10.16 -8.30
N GLY A 129 -2.58 -9.71 -8.53
CA GLY A 129 -3.77 -10.51 -8.30
C GLY A 129 -3.80 -11.79 -9.15
N GLU A 130 -3.44 -11.72 -10.42
CA GLU A 130 -3.32 -12.88 -11.30
C GLU A 130 -2.20 -13.82 -10.80
N TRP A 131 -1.05 -13.26 -10.46
CA TRP A 131 0.10 -14.02 -9.96
C TRP A 131 -0.22 -14.81 -8.69
N ILE A 132 -0.75 -14.14 -7.66
CA ILE A 132 -1.04 -14.81 -6.38
C ILE A 132 -2.18 -15.82 -6.50
N ARG A 133 -3.22 -15.56 -7.32
CA ARG A 133 -4.27 -16.55 -7.58
C ARG A 133 -3.75 -17.75 -8.38
N GLY A 134 -2.83 -17.51 -9.33
CA GLY A 134 -2.15 -18.57 -10.05
C GLY A 134 -1.37 -19.50 -9.12
N ILE A 135 -0.65 -18.95 -8.13
CA ILE A 135 0.05 -19.74 -7.11
C ILE A 135 -0.93 -20.53 -6.25
N ALA A 136 -2.03 -19.91 -5.81
CA ALA A 136 -3.03 -20.57 -4.98
C ALA A 136 -3.71 -21.74 -5.71
N ALA A 137 -3.83 -21.67 -7.03
CA ALA A 137 -4.41 -22.71 -7.87
C ALA A 137 -3.43 -23.84 -8.24
N VAL A 138 -2.17 -23.80 -7.80
CA VAL A 138 -1.18 -24.83 -8.13
C VAL A 138 -1.58 -26.16 -7.51
N GLU A 139 -1.66 -27.19 -8.36
CA GLU A 139 -1.85 -28.59 -7.96
C GLU A 139 -0.67 -29.41 -8.48
N SER A 140 -0.14 -30.29 -7.63
CA SER A 140 0.96 -31.19 -7.99
C SER A 140 0.75 -32.54 -7.31
N GLY A 141 0.74 -33.61 -8.10
CA GLY A 141 0.59 -34.98 -7.59
C GLY A 141 -0.72 -35.24 -6.81
N GLY A 142 -1.79 -34.53 -7.14
CA GLY A 142 -3.09 -34.62 -6.44
C GLY A 142 -3.14 -33.83 -5.12
N VAL A 143 -2.13 -32.98 -4.85
CA VAL A 143 -2.07 -32.09 -3.68
C VAL A 143 -2.21 -30.65 -4.14
N ALA A 144 -3.21 -29.93 -3.62
CA ALA A 144 -3.43 -28.51 -3.81
C ALA A 144 -3.20 -27.78 -2.46
N PRO A 145 -1.98 -27.38 -2.13
CA PRO A 145 -1.59 -26.94 -0.78
C PRO A 145 -2.32 -25.67 -0.33
N TYR A 146 -2.83 -24.88 -1.27
CA TYR A 146 -3.46 -23.58 -0.99
C TYR A 146 -4.94 -23.54 -1.38
N SER A 147 -5.60 -24.71 -1.55
CA SER A 147 -7.00 -24.78 -1.99
C SER A 147 -8.01 -24.15 -1.01
N SER A 148 -7.62 -23.94 0.24
CA SER A 148 -8.44 -23.26 1.25
C SER A 148 -8.13 -21.76 1.38
N VAL A 149 -7.31 -21.19 0.48
CA VAL A 149 -7.05 -19.76 0.46
C VAL A 149 -8.16 -19.06 -0.31
N GLU A 150 -8.71 -18.03 0.31
CA GLU A 150 -9.74 -17.18 -0.26
C GLU A 150 -9.20 -15.77 -0.48
N PHE A 151 -9.62 -15.14 -1.58
CA PHE A 151 -9.27 -13.77 -1.91
C PHE A 151 -10.52 -12.92 -1.98
N SER A 152 -10.47 -11.73 -1.35
CA SER A 152 -11.52 -10.74 -1.45
C SER A 152 -10.92 -9.35 -1.62
N HIS A 153 -11.72 -8.40 -2.10
CA HIS A 153 -11.30 -7.00 -2.11
C HIS A 153 -11.26 -6.48 -0.67
N GLY A 154 -10.11 -5.91 -0.28
CA GLY A 154 -9.98 -5.26 1.02
C GLY A 154 -10.69 -3.90 1.02
N ALA A 155 -11.46 -3.64 2.07
CA ALA A 155 -12.12 -2.35 2.33
C ALA A 155 -12.83 -1.74 1.11
N PRO A 156 -13.78 -2.45 0.48
CA PRO A 156 -14.57 -1.88 -0.61
C PRO A 156 -15.29 -0.62 -0.10
N LEU A 157 -15.47 0.37 -0.96
CA LEU A 157 -16.08 1.66 -0.64
C LEU A 157 -15.33 2.42 0.48
N SER A 158 -14.02 2.43 0.41
CA SER A 158 -13.16 3.21 1.30
C SER A 158 -12.09 3.97 0.54
N THR A 159 -11.71 5.11 1.09
CA THR A 159 -10.63 5.97 0.62
C THR A 159 -9.46 5.88 1.59
N THR A 160 -8.23 5.89 1.10
CA THR A 160 -7.03 5.95 1.95
C THR A 160 -6.46 7.35 1.92
N LEU A 161 -6.39 7.98 3.09
CA LEU A 161 -5.72 9.27 3.29
C LEU A 161 -4.34 9.03 3.89
N MET A 162 -3.35 9.81 3.48
CA MET A 162 -2.02 9.83 4.09
C MET A 162 -1.81 11.13 4.85
N LEU A 163 -1.35 11.03 6.10
CA LEU A 163 -0.84 12.15 6.87
C LEU A 163 0.63 11.91 7.18
N ALA A 164 1.47 12.89 6.87
CA ALA A 164 2.90 12.78 7.09
C ALA A 164 3.52 14.14 7.49
N GLY A 165 4.60 14.08 8.25
CA GLY A 165 5.28 15.26 8.76
C GLY A 165 5.26 15.34 10.29
N PRO A 166 5.97 16.31 10.88
CA PRO A 166 6.12 16.41 12.32
C PRO A 166 4.81 16.62 13.09
N GLU A 167 3.82 17.27 12.46
CA GLU A 167 2.54 17.58 13.09
C GLU A 167 1.47 16.47 12.87
N ALA A 168 1.74 15.45 12.05
CA ALA A 168 0.74 14.44 11.68
C ALA A 168 0.14 13.71 12.89
N ALA A 169 0.97 13.34 13.89
CA ALA A 169 0.50 12.67 15.09
C ALA A 169 -0.35 13.59 15.99
N VAL A 170 0.00 14.88 16.04
CA VAL A 170 -0.74 15.89 16.83
C VAL A 170 -2.11 16.10 16.19
N VAL A 171 -2.15 16.32 14.88
CA VAL A 171 -3.41 16.51 14.13
C VAL A 171 -4.35 15.32 14.28
N LEU A 172 -3.87 14.08 14.09
CA LEU A 172 -4.71 12.90 14.29
C LEU A 172 -5.09 12.71 15.77
N GLY A 173 -4.20 13.09 16.69
CA GLY A 173 -4.41 12.98 18.13
C GLY A 173 -5.62 13.78 18.62
N ASP A 174 -5.91 14.94 18.02
CA ASP A 174 -7.04 15.79 18.37
C ASP A 174 -8.40 15.13 18.09
N TYR A 175 -8.44 14.12 17.22
CA TYR A 175 -9.66 13.35 16.91
C TYR A 175 -9.82 12.08 17.73
N LEU A 176 -8.83 11.72 18.55
CA LEU A 176 -8.89 10.49 19.33
C LEU A 176 -9.81 10.64 20.54
N SER A 177 -10.59 9.60 20.81
CA SER A 177 -11.33 9.49 22.07
C SER A 177 -10.35 9.34 23.25
N GLU A 178 -10.78 9.76 24.43
CA GLU A 178 -9.97 9.62 25.66
C GLU A 178 -9.51 8.17 25.87
N GLY A 179 -8.22 7.99 26.09
CA GLY A 179 -7.58 6.67 26.29
C GLY A 179 -7.25 5.91 25.00
N ALA A 180 -7.64 6.41 23.82
CA ALA A 180 -7.20 5.85 22.54
C ALA A 180 -5.78 6.31 22.20
N SER A 181 -5.09 5.54 21.35
CA SER A 181 -3.74 5.88 20.89
C SER A 181 -3.59 5.54 19.40
N LEU A 182 -2.75 6.32 18.71
CA LEU A 182 -2.35 6.01 17.36
C LEU A 182 -1.41 4.80 17.32
N PRO A 183 -1.42 4.01 16.24
CA PRO A 183 -0.48 2.91 16.07
C PRO A 183 0.96 3.41 15.96
N GLY A 184 1.89 2.64 16.51
CA GLY A 184 3.33 2.87 16.33
C GLY A 184 3.81 2.43 14.94
N PRO A 185 5.08 2.75 14.57
CA PRO A 185 5.67 2.29 13.33
C PRO A 185 5.58 0.77 13.17
N GLY A 186 5.33 0.28 11.95
CA GLY A 186 5.15 -1.14 11.63
C GLY A 186 3.88 -1.76 12.24
N THR A 187 2.87 -0.96 12.63
CA THR A 187 1.61 -1.47 13.19
C THR A 187 0.38 -0.84 12.55
N LEU A 188 -0.76 -1.48 12.77
CA LEU A 188 -2.08 -0.96 12.41
C LEU A 188 -3.04 -1.15 13.59
N ALA A 189 -4.08 -0.32 13.63
CA ALA A 189 -5.15 -0.41 14.61
C ALA A 189 -6.48 0.08 14.03
N ASN A 190 -7.58 -0.49 14.52
CA ASN A 190 -8.88 0.14 14.36
C ASN A 190 -8.93 1.35 15.30
N VAL A 191 -9.13 2.52 14.75
CA VAL A 191 -9.13 3.79 15.48
C VAL A 191 -10.40 4.55 15.13
N ARG A 192 -11.07 5.05 16.15
CA ARG A 192 -12.22 5.94 15.96
C ARG A 192 -11.72 7.38 16.02
N LEU A 193 -11.83 8.08 14.90
CA LEU A 193 -11.53 9.50 14.79
C LEU A 193 -12.87 10.27 14.88
N ASP A 194 -13.11 10.95 15.99
CA ASP A 194 -14.42 11.48 16.39
C ASP A 194 -15.51 10.38 16.31
N ALA A 195 -16.43 10.51 15.34
CA ALA A 195 -17.51 9.55 15.11
C ALA A 195 -17.24 8.59 13.95
N ILE A 196 -16.04 8.63 13.33
CA ILE A 196 -15.69 7.86 12.13
C ILE A 196 -14.82 6.67 12.53
N ASP A 197 -15.32 5.47 12.29
CA ASP A 197 -14.52 4.24 12.45
C ASP A 197 -13.55 4.12 11.27
N THR A 198 -12.26 4.03 11.57
CA THR A 198 -11.16 3.98 10.59
C THR A 198 -10.18 2.86 10.91
N VAL A 199 -9.39 2.46 9.93
CA VAL A 199 -8.17 1.68 10.15
C VAL A 199 -7.01 2.63 9.95
N VAL A 200 -6.19 2.82 10.98
CA VAL A 200 -4.97 3.61 10.89
C VAL A 200 -3.79 2.66 10.82
N MET A 201 -2.98 2.84 9.80
CA MET A 201 -1.74 2.10 9.58
C MET A 201 -0.55 3.05 9.66
N ARG A 202 0.59 2.56 10.14
CA ARG A 202 1.83 3.33 10.16
C ARG A 202 2.97 2.53 9.53
N PRO A 203 3.02 2.44 8.19
CA PRO A 203 4.13 1.78 7.50
C PRO A 203 5.44 2.53 7.73
N GLU A 204 6.54 1.82 7.51
CA GLU A 204 7.90 2.39 7.55
C GLU A 204 8.54 2.24 6.19
N VAL A 205 9.05 3.35 5.65
CA VAL A 205 9.85 3.39 4.42
C VAL A 205 11.11 4.20 4.74
N GLY A 206 12.18 3.52 5.14
CA GLY A 206 13.35 4.19 5.68
C GLY A 206 13.01 4.98 6.94
N SER A 207 13.32 6.28 6.95
CA SER A 207 12.93 7.20 8.03
C SER A 207 11.52 7.78 7.88
N PHE A 208 10.87 7.55 6.75
CA PHE A 208 9.51 8.01 6.46
C PHE A 208 8.48 7.04 7.03
N ALA A 209 7.69 7.47 8.00
CA ALA A 209 6.66 6.67 8.65
C ALA A 209 5.32 7.43 8.68
N PRO A 210 4.62 7.53 7.53
CA PRO A 210 3.34 8.22 7.42
C PRO A 210 2.25 7.46 8.16
N TYR A 211 1.17 8.16 8.50
CA TYR A 211 -0.10 7.53 8.84
C TYR A 211 -0.93 7.35 7.57
N LEU A 212 -1.38 6.13 7.31
CA LEU A 212 -2.38 5.83 6.31
C LEU A 212 -3.70 5.58 7.02
N VAL A 213 -4.71 6.36 6.70
CA VAL A 213 -6.04 6.31 7.32
C VAL A 213 -7.02 5.79 6.28
N VAL A 214 -7.46 4.55 6.44
CA VAL A 214 -8.53 3.97 5.62
C VAL A 214 -9.87 4.40 6.21
N VAL A 215 -10.60 5.20 5.48
CA VAL A 215 -11.86 5.81 5.89
C VAL A 215 -12.99 5.38 4.95
N PRO A 216 -14.21 5.06 5.44
CA PRO A 216 -15.36 4.81 4.57
C PRO A 216 -15.63 6.00 3.64
N ASP A 217 -15.91 5.74 2.37
CA ASP A 217 -16.16 6.76 1.34
C ASP A 217 -17.24 7.78 1.78
N ALA A 218 -18.28 7.29 2.45
CA ALA A 218 -19.34 8.14 2.99
C ALA A 218 -18.84 9.20 3.99
N SER A 219 -17.70 8.97 4.63
CA SER A 219 -17.10 9.86 5.65
C SER A 219 -15.82 10.55 5.16
N ALA A 220 -15.27 10.13 4.01
CA ALA A 220 -13.97 10.60 3.52
C ALA A 220 -13.93 12.13 3.34
N ARG A 221 -14.99 12.71 2.75
CA ARG A 221 -15.09 14.16 2.55
C ARG A 221 -15.14 14.94 3.86
N VAL A 222 -15.87 14.42 4.86
CA VAL A 222 -15.96 15.06 6.17
C VAL A 222 -14.61 15.06 6.85
N LEU A 223 -13.93 13.90 6.89
CA LEU A 223 -12.60 13.78 7.49
C LEU A 223 -11.57 14.65 6.77
N TRP A 224 -11.56 14.64 5.43
CA TRP A 224 -10.68 15.48 4.61
C TRP A 224 -10.78 16.95 4.98
N ARG A 225 -12.01 17.51 5.00
CA ARG A 225 -12.25 18.91 5.36
C ARG A 225 -11.88 19.23 6.80
N SER A 226 -12.17 18.31 7.72
CA SER A 226 -11.83 18.47 9.14
C SER A 226 -10.32 18.55 9.31
N LEU A 227 -9.55 17.66 8.68
CA LEU A 227 -8.08 17.69 8.74
C LEU A 227 -7.51 18.97 8.15
N LEU A 228 -8.04 19.48 7.03
CA LEU A 228 -7.62 20.74 6.42
C LEU A 228 -7.98 21.98 7.22
N SER A 229 -8.77 21.87 8.29
CA SER A 229 -9.06 23.00 9.17
C SER A 229 -7.86 23.40 10.06
N PHE A 230 -6.88 22.52 10.22
CA PHE A 230 -5.64 22.84 10.94
C PHE A 230 -4.70 23.67 10.07
N GLN A 231 -4.14 24.74 10.64
CA GLN A 231 -3.21 25.62 9.91
C GLN A 231 -1.91 24.91 9.50
N SER A 232 -1.52 23.87 10.24
CA SER A 232 -0.31 23.07 9.94
C SER A 232 -0.53 22.04 8.84
N VAL A 233 -1.77 21.80 8.41
CA VAL A 233 -2.11 20.81 7.39
C VAL A 233 -2.17 21.45 6.01
N ALA A 234 -1.41 20.91 5.08
CA ALA A 234 -1.44 21.30 3.69
C ALA A 234 -1.80 20.09 2.79
N PRO A 235 -2.68 20.27 1.80
CA PRO A 235 -2.92 19.24 0.81
C PRO A 235 -1.68 19.07 -0.07
N VAL A 236 -1.33 17.83 -0.37
CA VAL A 236 -0.23 17.49 -1.28
C VAL A 236 -0.70 16.45 -2.29
N GLY A 237 -0.20 16.54 -3.51
CA GLY A 237 -0.53 15.61 -4.57
C GLY A 237 0.35 14.36 -4.56
N THR A 238 -0.05 13.37 -5.38
CA THR A 238 0.65 12.09 -5.48
C THR A 238 2.09 12.24 -5.96
N SER A 239 2.39 13.25 -6.80
CA SER A 239 3.77 13.56 -7.23
C SER A 239 4.70 13.89 -6.06
N ALA A 240 4.23 14.68 -5.08
CA ALA A 240 5.02 15.00 -3.90
C ALA A 240 5.15 13.79 -2.95
N VAL A 241 4.12 12.95 -2.86
CA VAL A 241 4.17 11.69 -2.09
C VAL A 241 5.25 10.77 -2.66
N TRP A 242 5.23 10.51 -3.97
CA TRP A 242 6.23 9.65 -4.62
C TRP A 242 7.62 10.26 -4.57
N GLY A 243 7.74 11.59 -4.70
CA GLY A 243 9.00 12.30 -4.48
C GLY A 243 9.57 12.05 -3.09
N ARG A 244 8.72 12.08 -2.05
CA ARG A 244 9.14 11.80 -0.67
C ARG A 244 9.52 10.33 -0.46
N VAL A 245 8.79 9.40 -1.09
CA VAL A 245 9.14 7.97 -1.08
C VAL A 245 10.47 7.73 -1.78
N ALA A 246 10.74 8.41 -2.89
CA ALA A 246 11.99 8.28 -3.64
C ALA A 246 13.23 8.72 -2.84
N GLU A 247 13.10 9.68 -1.91
CA GLU A 247 14.19 10.09 -1.01
C GLU A 247 14.64 8.94 -0.09
N GLU A 248 13.73 8.03 0.29
CA GLU A 248 14.00 6.93 1.23
C GLU A 248 14.20 5.57 0.53
N ALA A 249 13.49 5.35 -0.57
CA ALA A 249 13.48 4.08 -1.31
C ALA A 249 13.40 4.32 -2.83
N PRO A 250 14.47 4.89 -3.44
CA PRO A 250 14.46 5.24 -4.86
C PRO A 250 14.16 4.03 -5.76
N GLY A 251 14.66 2.85 -5.42
CA GLY A 251 14.40 1.64 -6.20
C GLY A 251 12.94 1.19 -6.21
N LEU A 252 12.12 1.62 -5.24
CA LEU A 252 10.69 1.40 -5.28
C LEU A 252 10.04 2.23 -6.40
N VAL A 253 10.40 3.50 -6.52
CA VAL A 253 9.90 4.39 -7.57
C VAL A 253 10.44 3.96 -8.92
N ASP A 254 11.74 3.63 -9.03
CA ASP A 254 12.34 3.09 -10.25
C ASP A 254 11.65 1.81 -10.74
N PHE A 255 11.12 0.99 -9.82
CA PHE A 255 10.34 -0.19 -10.18
C PHE A 255 8.97 0.18 -10.74
N LEU A 256 8.30 1.19 -10.17
CA LEU A 256 6.99 1.63 -10.63
C LEU A 256 7.06 2.29 -12.03
N ASP A 257 8.15 3.00 -12.32
CA ASP A 257 8.39 3.60 -13.63
C ASP A 257 8.65 2.56 -14.73
N ASP A 258 9.20 1.39 -14.38
CA ASP A 258 9.43 0.29 -15.32
C ASP A 258 9.17 -1.08 -14.66
N PRO A 259 7.91 -1.43 -14.40
CA PRO A 259 7.56 -2.68 -13.72
C PRO A 259 7.78 -3.93 -14.57
N ILE A 260 7.92 -3.77 -15.89
CA ILE A 260 8.16 -4.87 -16.85
C ILE A 260 9.65 -5.20 -16.95
N GLY A 261 10.53 -4.31 -16.51
CA GLY A 261 11.98 -4.43 -16.59
C GLY A 261 12.59 -5.60 -15.82
N ARG A 262 11.75 -6.34 -15.06
CA ARG A 262 12.09 -7.64 -14.44
C ARG A 262 13.39 -7.62 -13.65
N ARG A 263 13.54 -6.66 -12.75
CA ARG A 263 14.76 -6.47 -11.94
C ARG A 263 14.80 -7.38 -10.72
N LEU A 264 16.00 -7.74 -10.29
CA LEU A 264 16.21 -8.41 -9.01
C LEU A 264 16.07 -7.41 -7.85
N PRO A 265 15.73 -7.85 -6.62
CA PRO A 265 15.71 -6.98 -5.46
C PRO A 265 17.00 -6.19 -5.23
N ALA A 266 18.16 -6.79 -5.55
CA ALA A 266 19.47 -6.15 -5.42
C ALA A 266 19.68 -4.98 -6.39
N ASP A 267 19.14 -5.09 -7.61
CA ASP A 267 19.23 -4.03 -8.63
C ASP A 267 18.43 -2.76 -8.22
N LEU A 268 17.47 -2.96 -7.33
CA LEU A 268 16.57 -1.93 -6.82
C LEU A 268 16.93 -1.45 -5.40
N GLY A 269 17.98 -2.02 -4.78
CA GLY A 269 18.31 -1.72 -3.38
C GLY A 269 17.26 -2.22 -2.37
N LEU A 270 16.37 -3.14 -2.78
CA LEU A 270 15.25 -3.65 -1.98
C LEU A 270 15.56 -4.98 -1.26
N GLN A 271 16.82 -5.43 -1.24
CA GLN A 271 17.22 -6.67 -0.58
C GLN A 271 16.95 -6.68 0.93
N GLY A 272 16.84 -5.51 1.56
CA GLY A 272 16.43 -5.37 2.96
C GLY A 272 15.01 -5.85 3.25
N LEU A 273 14.16 -6.02 2.22
CA LEU A 273 12.82 -6.57 2.33
C LEU A 273 12.78 -8.10 2.22
N LEU A 274 13.93 -8.76 2.06
CA LEU A 274 14.04 -10.22 2.01
C LEU A 274 14.31 -10.77 3.41
N ARG A 275 13.40 -11.62 3.93
CA ARG A 275 13.69 -12.31 5.19
C ARG A 275 14.86 -13.30 5.02
N PRO A 276 15.74 -13.45 6.02
CA PRO A 276 16.73 -14.49 6.03
C PRO A 276 16.10 -15.88 6.01
N GLY A 277 16.77 -16.85 5.35
CA GLY A 277 16.36 -18.26 5.36
C GLY A 277 15.65 -18.77 4.11
N GLY A 278 15.24 -17.90 3.19
CA GLY A 278 14.97 -18.23 1.80
C GLY A 278 13.91 -19.30 1.49
N ASP A 279 12.82 -19.35 2.25
CA ASP A 279 11.74 -20.32 2.06
C ASP A 279 10.50 -19.70 1.36
N PHE A 280 10.70 -18.74 0.46
CA PHE A 280 9.68 -18.09 -0.37
C PHE A 280 9.95 -18.33 -1.86
N ILE A 281 8.95 -18.10 -2.68
CA ILE A 281 9.05 -18.23 -4.15
C ILE A 281 10.15 -17.28 -4.66
N GLY A 282 11.06 -17.81 -5.50
CA GLY A 282 12.18 -17.05 -6.06
C GLY A 282 13.46 -17.07 -5.23
N ALA A 283 13.42 -17.47 -3.96
CA ALA A 283 14.58 -17.46 -3.07
C ALA A 283 15.79 -18.25 -3.62
N ARG A 284 15.54 -19.46 -4.14
CA ARG A 284 16.62 -20.32 -4.71
C ARG A 284 17.32 -19.67 -5.91
N ALA A 285 16.59 -18.86 -6.70
CA ALA A 285 17.18 -18.16 -7.83
C ALA A 285 18.11 -17.02 -7.37
N LEU A 286 17.77 -16.37 -6.26
CA LEU A 286 18.61 -15.32 -5.65
C LEU A 286 19.93 -15.88 -5.11
N ASP A 287 19.88 -17.04 -4.46
CA ASP A 287 21.10 -17.74 -3.96
C ASP A 287 22.05 -18.10 -5.12
N GLY A 288 21.49 -18.55 -6.24
CA GLY A 288 22.27 -18.88 -7.45
C GLY A 288 22.86 -17.67 -8.18
N ALA A 289 22.27 -16.49 -8.03
CA ALA A 289 22.77 -15.24 -8.62
C ALA A 289 23.94 -14.64 -7.82
N GLY A 290 23.91 -14.76 -6.48
CA GLY A 290 24.99 -14.29 -5.59
C GLY A 290 26.29 -15.06 -5.73
N GLY A 291 26.24 -16.31 -6.18
CA GLY A 291 27.46 -17.17 -6.36
C GLY A 291 28.25 -16.97 -7.67
N ARG A 292 27.80 -16.06 -8.56
CA ARG A 292 28.47 -15.83 -9.86
C ARG A 292 29.33 -14.56 -9.93
N THR A 293 29.46 -13.82 -8.85
CA THR A 293 30.26 -12.57 -8.79
C THR A 293 31.70 -12.79 -8.24
N GLU A 294 32.08 -14.01 -7.90
CA GLU A 294 33.48 -14.34 -7.56
C GLU A 294 34.05 -15.32 -8.61
N GLY A 295 34.47 -14.76 -9.74
CA GLY A 295 35.15 -15.48 -10.80
C GLY A 295 35.93 -14.53 -11.70
#